data_15fe252eb77b47e6ce9f424c3afd610f
#
_entry.id   15fe252eb77b47e6ce9f424c3afd610f
#
_cell.length_a   1.000
_cell.length_b   1.000
_cell.length_c   1.000
_cell.angle_alpha   90.00
_cell.angle_beta   90.00
_cell.angle_gamma   90.00
#
_symmetry.space_group_name_H-M   'P 1'
#
loop_
_entity.id
_entity.type
_entity.pdbx_description
1 polymer ?
#
loop_
_entity_poly.entity_id
_entity_poly.type
_entity_poly.pdbx_seq_one_letter_code
_entity_poly.pdbx_strand_id
1 'polypeptide(L)'
;MPKVDLSTIGKKTEPVVFEYTWRDVVLYALGVGATAEELSLVYEHAPGGLKVLPSFCVVPAMRAFPKCGDDIEWSLMLHGEQTIRLYHPIPPEGKLVQTGVITDIFDKGKGAVFQAKITGETEDGTHIYDANWAIFYLGAGGFGGDPGPKAESIKPPEGVRPDFSFSCIVAENQAALYRLSGDLNPLHLDPAAAKRGGFDRPILHGLCTYGIAARSLVNGPLEGDVNRLKEFKARFSSAVYPGDRLITEGWKTDVGYIIQAKTENNVVLSNALAVIA
;
A
#
# COMPACT_ATOMS: atom_id res chain seq x y z
N MET A 1 16.53 9.60 22.31
CA MET A 1 15.17 9.12 21.97
C MET A 1 14.75 9.80 20.68
N PRO A 2 14.10 9.09 19.78
CA PRO A 2 13.55 9.69 18.58
C PRO A 2 12.67 10.90 18.92
N LYS A 3 12.79 11.97 18.15
CA LYS A 3 12.03 13.20 18.36
C LYS A 3 11.04 13.40 17.22
N VAL A 4 9.89 14.01 17.57
CA VAL A 4 8.87 14.41 16.60
C VAL A 4 9.02 15.90 16.34
N ASP A 5 8.99 16.28 15.06
CA ASP A 5 8.94 17.68 14.65
C ASP A 5 7.51 18.05 14.23
N LEU A 6 6.75 18.62 15.14
CA LEU A 6 5.37 19.04 14.88
C LEU A 6 5.27 20.17 13.84
N SER A 7 6.38 20.88 13.57
CA SER A 7 6.39 21.95 12.56
C SER A 7 6.25 21.42 11.14
N THR A 8 6.38 20.12 10.92
CA THR A 8 6.18 19.46 9.62
C THR A 8 4.71 19.36 9.22
N ILE A 9 3.79 19.45 10.19
CA ILE A 9 2.35 19.38 9.95
C ILE A 9 1.92 20.53 9.01
N GLY A 10 1.18 20.20 7.98
CA GLY A 10 0.64 21.15 7.00
C GLY A 10 1.65 21.64 5.95
N LYS A 11 2.95 21.32 6.09
CA LYS A 11 3.94 21.67 5.08
C LYS A 11 3.83 20.72 3.90
N LYS A 12 3.52 21.29 2.73
CA LYS A 12 3.50 20.53 1.47
C LYS A 12 4.92 20.35 0.95
N THR A 13 5.17 19.23 0.29
CA THR A 13 6.39 19.05 -0.52
C THR A 13 6.33 19.96 -1.76
N GLU A 14 7.48 20.24 -2.34
CA GLU A 14 7.51 20.69 -3.72
C GLU A 14 6.88 19.60 -4.61
N PRO A 15 6.22 20.00 -5.71
CA PRO A 15 5.65 19.03 -6.64
C PRO A 15 6.74 18.11 -7.21
N VAL A 16 6.47 16.81 -7.20
CA VAL A 16 7.37 15.79 -7.74
C VAL A 16 6.73 15.19 -8.99
N VAL A 17 7.38 15.33 -10.13
CA VAL A 17 6.95 14.71 -11.38
C VAL A 17 7.47 13.27 -11.43
N PHE A 18 6.57 12.34 -11.67
CA PHE A 18 6.87 10.93 -11.91
C PHE A 18 6.45 10.58 -13.35
N GLU A 19 7.44 10.42 -14.20
CA GLU A 19 7.24 9.93 -15.57
C GLU A 19 7.36 8.40 -15.57
N TYR A 20 6.41 7.73 -16.20
CA TYR A 20 6.34 6.27 -16.28
C TYR A 20 5.79 5.81 -17.62
N THR A 21 6.10 4.58 -17.95
CA THR A 21 5.71 3.93 -19.18
C THR A 21 4.88 2.68 -18.88
N TRP A 22 4.31 2.08 -19.90
CA TRP A 22 3.63 0.80 -19.78
C TRP A 22 4.53 -0.30 -19.14
N ARG A 23 5.87 -0.21 -19.30
CA ARG A 23 6.80 -1.17 -18.66
C ARG A 23 6.77 -1.07 -17.13
N ASP A 24 6.67 0.12 -16.59
CA ASP A 24 6.60 0.33 -15.14
C ASP A 24 5.31 -0.24 -14.57
N VAL A 25 4.21 -0.07 -15.31
CA VAL A 25 2.89 -0.62 -14.96
C VAL A 25 2.90 -2.15 -14.97
N VAL A 26 3.44 -2.75 -16.04
CA VAL A 26 3.59 -4.21 -16.17
C VAL A 26 4.55 -4.74 -15.09
N LEU A 27 5.66 -4.06 -14.84
CA LEU A 27 6.61 -4.43 -13.78
C LEU A 27 5.94 -4.47 -12.41
N TYR A 28 5.10 -3.46 -12.11
CA TYR A 28 4.33 -3.44 -10.88
C TYR A 28 3.33 -4.60 -10.82
N ALA A 29 2.58 -4.84 -11.89
CA ALA A 29 1.62 -5.93 -11.95
C ALA A 29 2.30 -7.31 -11.70
N LEU A 30 3.44 -7.56 -12.35
CA LEU A 30 4.28 -8.74 -12.09
C LEU A 30 4.82 -8.74 -10.65
N GLY A 31 5.23 -7.56 -10.15
CA GLY A 31 5.71 -7.35 -8.79
C GLY A 31 4.68 -7.71 -7.71
N VAL A 32 3.38 -7.60 -8.01
CA VAL A 32 2.27 -8.03 -7.14
C VAL A 32 1.66 -9.36 -7.59
N GLY A 33 2.42 -10.16 -8.34
CA GLY A 33 2.12 -11.55 -8.67
C GLY A 33 1.13 -11.75 -9.81
N ALA A 34 0.96 -10.77 -10.72
CA ALA A 34 0.22 -11.00 -11.95
C ALA A 34 0.92 -12.06 -12.82
N THR A 35 0.15 -12.85 -13.53
CA THR A 35 0.64 -13.94 -14.38
C THR A 35 0.34 -13.67 -15.85
N ALA A 36 0.92 -14.47 -16.74
CA ALA A 36 0.65 -14.39 -18.18
C ALA A 36 -0.83 -14.66 -18.56
N GLU A 37 -1.65 -15.20 -17.65
CA GLU A 37 -3.07 -15.39 -17.86
C GLU A 37 -3.86 -14.08 -17.72
N GLU A 38 -3.29 -13.08 -17.04
CA GLU A 38 -3.87 -11.77 -16.78
C GLU A 38 -3.42 -10.76 -17.84
N LEU A 39 -3.62 -11.09 -19.12
CA LEU A 39 -3.10 -10.32 -20.28
C LEU A 39 -3.39 -8.82 -20.19
N SER A 40 -4.55 -8.42 -19.67
CA SER A 40 -4.89 -7.01 -19.54
C SER A 40 -4.02 -6.25 -18.54
N LEU A 41 -3.26 -6.94 -17.69
CA LEU A 41 -2.35 -6.34 -16.70
C LEU A 41 -0.88 -6.44 -17.11
N VAL A 42 -0.52 -7.34 -18.05
CA VAL A 42 0.88 -7.66 -18.35
C VAL A 42 1.26 -7.57 -19.83
N TYR A 43 0.32 -7.23 -20.70
CA TYR A 43 0.56 -7.15 -22.14
C TYR A 43 -0.02 -5.86 -22.73
N GLU A 44 0.85 -5.01 -23.29
CA GLU A 44 0.51 -3.68 -23.80
C GLU A 44 -0.45 -3.70 -25.01
N HIS A 45 -0.52 -4.83 -25.72
CA HIS A 45 -1.45 -5.03 -26.83
C HIS A 45 -2.64 -5.92 -26.48
N ALA A 46 -2.96 -6.04 -25.18
CA ALA A 46 -4.13 -6.81 -24.74
C ALA A 46 -5.43 -6.27 -25.36
N PRO A 47 -6.39 -7.13 -25.68
CA PRO A 47 -7.71 -6.68 -26.13
C PRO A 47 -8.33 -5.71 -25.11
N GLY A 48 -8.70 -4.52 -25.55
CA GLY A 48 -9.18 -3.43 -24.70
C GLY A 48 -8.08 -2.57 -24.03
N GLY A 49 -6.82 -2.82 -24.38
CA GLY A 49 -5.65 -2.09 -23.89
C GLY A 49 -5.13 -2.57 -22.54
N LEU A 50 -3.93 -2.10 -22.19
CA LEU A 50 -3.32 -2.37 -20.88
C LEU A 50 -4.09 -1.64 -19.77
N LYS A 51 -4.44 -2.37 -18.73
CA LYS A 51 -5.11 -1.84 -17.53
C LYS A 51 -4.10 -1.65 -16.41
N VAL A 52 -4.27 -0.58 -15.65
CA VAL A 52 -3.42 -0.27 -14.51
C VAL A 52 -4.11 -0.66 -13.22
N LEU A 53 -3.48 -1.49 -12.41
CA LEU A 53 -3.98 -1.80 -11.06
C LEU A 53 -4.10 -0.51 -10.24
N PRO A 54 -5.23 -0.22 -9.59
CA PRO A 54 -5.40 0.98 -8.77
C PRO A 54 -4.31 1.17 -7.72
N SER A 55 -3.81 0.07 -7.17
CA SER A 55 -2.72 0.07 -6.19
C SER A 55 -1.35 0.50 -6.75
N PHE A 56 -1.18 0.62 -8.07
CA PHE A 56 0.03 1.19 -8.67
C PHE A 56 0.32 2.61 -8.18
N CYS A 57 -0.70 3.39 -7.82
CA CYS A 57 -0.54 4.76 -7.34
C CYS A 57 0.41 4.88 -6.11
N VAL A 58 0.64 3.81 -5.34
CA VAL A 58 1.59 3.82 -4.22
C VAL A 58 3.04 4.00 -4.71
N VAL A 59 3.35 3.61 -5.95
CA VAL A 59 4.68 3.72 -6.54
C VAL A 59 5.09 5.18 -6.77
N PRO A 60 4.34 5.98 -7.56
CA PRO A 60 4.60 7.41 -7.69
C PRO A 60 4.43 8.16 -6.35
N ALA A 61 3.43 7.82 -5.52
CA ALA A 61 3.18 8.48 -4.25
C ALA A 61 4.38 8.40 -3.29
N MET A 62 5.13 7.29 -3.30
CA MET A 62 6.33 7.13 -2.46
C MET A 62 7.39 8.20 -2.74
N ARG A 63 7.48 8.70 -3.99
CA ARG A 63 8.46 9.71 -4.39
C ARG A 63 8.18 11.09 -3.78
N ALA A 64 6.93 11.38 -3.44
CA ALA A 64 6.51 12.64 -2.82
C ALA A 64 6.19 12.47 -1.33
N PHE A 65 6.66 11.40 -0.69
CA PHE A 65 6.48 11.21 0.75
C PHE A 65 7.13 12.38 1.51
N PRO A 66 6.37 13.12 2.35
CA PRO A 66 6.88 14.32 2.99
C PRO A 66 7.92 14.00 4.05
N LYS A 67 8.82 14.94 4.30
CA LYS A 67 9.80 14.83 5.40
C LYS A 67 9.08 14.80 6.74
N CYS A 68 9.43 13.84 7.57
CA CYS A 68 8.89 13.69 8.94
C CYS A 68 9.71 14.48 9.98
N GLY A 69 10.82 15.11 9.57
CA GLY A 69 11.79 15.82 10.39
C GLY A 69 13.21 15.58 9.88
N ASP A 70 14.19 16.31 10.42
CA ASP A 70 15.58 16.22 9.95
C ASP A 70 16.33 15.01 10.56
N ASP A 71 16.01 14.62 11.80
CA ASP A 71 16.70 13.56 12.56
C ASP A 71 15.86 12.27 12.65
N ILE A 72 15.29 11.80 11.53
CA ILE A 72 14.45 10.60 11.52
C ILE A 72 15.30 9.33 11.38
N GLU A 73 15.15 8.43 12.32
CA GLU A 73 15.69 7.07 12.24
C GLU A 73 14.72 6.15 11.47
N TRP A 74 14.93 6.03 10.19
CA TRP A 74 14.03 5.29 9.27
C TRP A 74 13.84 3.80 9.63
N SER A 75 14.82 3.20 10.31
CA SER A 75 14.72 1.81 10.79
C SER A 75 13.63 1.61 11.86
N LEU A 76 13.20 2.70 12.51
CA LEU A 76 12.13 2.71 13.51
C LEU A 76 10.76 3.11 12.93
N MET A 77 10.69 3.39 11.63
CA MET A 77 9.45 3.76 10.93
C MET A 77 8.78 2.51 10.37
N LEU A 78 7.57 2.22 10.83
CA LEU A 78 6.78 1.07 10.38
C LEU A 78 5.56 1.56 9.61
N HIS A 79 5.34 1.03 8.43
CA HIS A 79 4.13 1.30 7.66
C HIS A 79 2.94 0.60 8.34
N GLY A 80 2.09 1.35 9.02
CA GLY A 80 0.96 0.83 9.79
C GLY A 80 -0.30 0.64 8.98
N GLU A 81 -0.69 1.66 8.17
CA GLU A 81 -1.88 1.60 7.33
C GLU A 81 -1.63 2.29 5.99
N GLN A 82 -2.27 1.76 4.95
CA GLN A 82 -2.36 2.34 3.62
C GLN A 82 -3.81 2.51 3.21
N THR A 83 -4.16 3.68 2.66
CA THR A 83 -5.43 3.90 1.96
C THR A 83 -5.14 4.57 0.63
N ILE A 84 -5.74 4.05 -0.43
CA ILE A 84 -5.78 4.71 -1.74
C ILE A 84 -7.22 5.08 -2.06
N ARG A 85 -7.43 6.22 -2.71
CA ARG A 85 -8.71 6.62 -3.29
C ARG A 85 -8.49 7.07 -4.73
N LEU A 86 -9.22 6.46 -5.65
CA LEU A 86 -9.13 6.74 -7.09
C LEU A 86 -10.32 7.60 -7.53
N TYR A 87 -10.02 8.71 -8.17
CA TYR A 87 -11.01 9.61 -8.75
C TYR A 87 -11.13 9.38 -10.26
N HIS A 88 -10.00 9.07 -10.91
CA HIS A 88 -9.93 8.73 -12.33
C HIS A 88 -9.04 7.50 -12.54
N PRO A 89 -9.22 6.75 -13.64
CA PRO A 89 -8.32 5.68 -14.01
C PRO A 89 -6.88 6.20 -14.17
N ILE A 90 -5.91 5.42 -13.71
CA ILE A 90 -4.50 5.74 -13.96
C ILE A 90 -4.18 5.36 -15.41
N PRO A 91 -3.65 6.28 -16.23
CA PRO A 91 -3.21 5.94 -17.58
C PRO A 91 -2.10 4.89 -17.57
N PRO A 92 -1.95 4.06 -18.64
CA PRO A 92 -0.88 3.06 -18.69
C PRO A 92 0.53 3.65 -18.86
N GLU A 93 0.62 4.89 -19.26
CA GLU A 93 1.85 5.67 -19.37
C GLU A 93 1.57 7.15 -19.24
N GLY A 94 2.55 7.96 -18.88
CA GLY A 94 2.41 9.41 -18.77
C GLY A 94 3.24 10.01 -17.67
N LYS A 95 2.78 11.17 -17.21
CA LYS A 95 3.38 11.91 -16.12
C LYS A 95 2.33 12.21 -15.07
N LEU A 96 2.68 11.96 -13.82
CA LEU A 96 1.89 12.34 -12.68
C LEU A 96 2.69 13.31 -11.81
N VAL A 97 2.04 14.37 -11.39
CA VAL A 97 2.57 15.37 -10.47
C VAL A 97 2.05 15.04 -9.08
N GLN A 98 2.96 14.80 -8.14
CA GLN A 98 2.57 14.48 -6.77
C GLN A 98 2.95 15.57 -5.80
N THR A 99 2.08 15.77 -4.81
CA THR A 99 2.34 16.65 -3.67
C THR A 99 1.99 15.91 -2.38
N GLY A 100 2.93 15.86 -1.46
CA GLY A 100 2.76 15.22 -0.15
C GLY A 100 2.65 16.24 0.98
N VAL A 101 1.94 15.87 2.04
CA VAL A 101 1.81 16.66 3.27
C VAL A 101 1.66 15.73 4.48
N ILE A 102 2.32 16.06 5.60
CA ILE A 102 1.95 15.47 6.90
C ILE A 102 0.69 16.20 7.37
N THR A 103 -0.41 15.49 7.49
CA THR A 103 -1.68 16.07 7.96
C THR A 103 -1.77 16.13 9.46
N ASP A 104 -1.23 15.11 10.14
CA ASP A 104 -1.30 14.96 11.59
C ASP A 104 -0.13 14.15 12.11
N ILE A 105 0.20 14.35 13.39
CA ILE A 105 1.13 13.52 14.16
C ILE A 105 0.51 13.21 15.52
N PHE A 106 0.12 11.95 15.72
CA PHE A 106 -0.56 11.51 16.94
C PHE A 106 0.42 10.88 17.94
N ASP A 107 0.26 11.24 19.22
CA ASP A 107 0.98 10.63 20.34
C ASP A 107 0.29 9.34 20.80
N LYS A 108 0.93 8.20 20.58
CA LYS A 108 0.44 6.89 21.02
C LYS A 108 1.15 6.37 22.29
N GLY A 109 1.83 7.24 23.02
CA GLY A 109 2.58 6.90 24.23
C GLY A 109 3.88 6.14 23.94
N LYS A 110 3.82 4.97 23.32
CA LYS A 110 5.01 4.17 22.94
C LYS A 110 5.65 4.58 21.62
N GLY A 111 4.98 5.40 20.83
CA GLY A 111 5.43 5.89 19.53
C GLY A 111 4.53 7.00 19.03
N ALA A 112 4.90 7.58 17.89
CA ALA A 112 4.10 8.57 17.17
C ALA A 112 3.51 7.96 15.90
N VAL A 113 2.31 8.39 15.51
CA VAL A 113 1.74 8.06 14.20
C VAL A 113 1.74 9.29 13.33
N PHE A 114 2.51 9.26 12.26
CA PHE A 114 2.49 10.27 11.21
C PHE A 114 1.40 9.91 10.20
N GLN A 115 0.48 10.83 9.99
CA GLN A 115 -0.49 10.74 8.90
C GLN A 115 0.04 11.56 7.73
N ALA A 116 0.30 10.90 6.61
CA ALA A 116 0.73 11.56 5.38
C ALA A 116 -0.33 11.37 4.30
N LYS A 117 -0.63 12.45 3.58
CA LYS A 117 -1.47 12.42 2.39
C LYS A 117 -0.63 12.81 1.19
N ILE A 118 -0.67 12.00 0.14
CA ILE A 118 -0.06 12.30 -1.15
C ILE A 118 -1.17 12.36 -2.20
N THR A 119 -1.24 13.47 -2.91
CA THR A 119 -2.17 13.69 -4.01
C THR A 119 -1.44 13.54 -5.33
N GLY A 120 -1.99 12.76 -6.26
CA GLY A 120 -1.45 12.60 -7.61
C GLY A 120 -2.40 13.18 -8.66
N GLU A 121 -1.88 14.04 -9.52
CA GLU A 121 -2.59 14.73 -10.59
C GLU A 121 -1.86 14.53 -11.92
N THR A 122 -2.56 14.65 -13.03
CA THR A 122 -1.94 14.77 -14.35
C THR A 122 -1.33 16.18 -14.54
N GLU A 123 -0.54 16.37 -15.60
CA GLU A 123 0.09 17.69 -15.89
C GLU A 123 -0.95 18.81 -16.13
N ASP A 124 -2.17 18.47 -16.57
CA ASP A 124 -3.28 19.42 -16.76
C ASP A 124 -4.10 19.66 -15.47
N GLY A 125 -3.69 19.06 -14.35
CA GLY A 125 -4.35 19.24 -13.05
C GLY A 125 -5.55 18.33 -12.79
N THR A 126 -5.78 17.29 -13.62
CA THR A 126 -6.81 16.30 -13.33
C THR A 126 -6.41 15.45 -12.13
N HIS A 127 -7.22 15.45 -11.08
CA HIS A 127 -6.97 14.71 -9.85
C HIS A 127 -7.19 13.21 -10.06
N ILE A 128 -6.14 12.41 -10.01
CA ILE A 128 -6.17 10.97 -10.27
C ILE A 128 -6.40 10.18 -8.98
N TYR A 129 -5.62 10.46 -7.93
CA TYR A 129 -5.70 9.71 -6.69
C TYR A 129 -5.26 10.49 -5.46
N ASP A 130 -5.72 10.03 -4.29
CA ASP A 130 -5.12 10.28 -2.98
C ASP A 130 -4.53 8.97 -2.43
N ALA A 131 -3.32 9.05 -1.88
CA ALA A 131 -2.70 7.96 -1.12
C ALA A 131 -2.43 8.45 0.30
N ASN A 132 -3.08 7.82 1.29
CA ASN A 132 -2.92 8.17 2.70
C ASN A 132 -2.13 7.08 3.41
N TRP A 133 -1.10 7.48 4.15
CA TRP A 133 -0.16 6.62 4.84
C TRP A 133 -0.20 6.89 6.33
N ALA A 134 -0.34 5.86 7.15
CA ALA A 134 -0.12 5.95 8.59
C ALA A 134 1.19 5.25 8.92
N ILE A 135 2.20 6.03 9.30
CA ILE A 135 3.52 5.52 9.65
C ILE A 135 3.70 5.59 11.16
N PHE A 136 4.00 4.46 11.78
CA PHE A 136 4.27 4.38 13.21
C PHE A 136 5.76 4.54 13.47
N TYR A 137 6.15 5.56 14.21
CA TYR A 137 7.51 5.82 14.63
C TYR A 137 7.74 5.31 16.03
N LEU A 138 8.46 4.18 16.14
CA LEU A 138 8.73 3.52 17.41
C LEU A 138 9.55 4.41 18.34
N GLY A 139 9.17 4.46 19.63
CA GLY A 139 9.90 5.19 20.66
C GLY A 139 9.78 6.72 20.59
N ALA A 140 9.02 7.27 19.63
CA ALA A 140 8.83 8.71 19.45
C ALA A 140 7.55 9.26 20.13
N GLY A 141 6.91 8.48 21.00
CA GLY A 141 5.72 8.90 21.75
C GLY A 141 6.04 9.57 23.07
N GLY A 142 4.98 9.96 23.79
CA GLY A 142 5.10 10.61 25.11
C GLY A 142 5.48 12.09 25.04
N PHE A 143 5.28 12.73 23.87
CA PHE A 143 5.53 14.17 23.71
C PHE A 143 4.34 15.06 24.13
N GLY A 144 3.23 14.46 24.64
CA GLY A 144 2.06 15.19 25.12
C GLY A 144 1.14 15.72 24.02
N GLY A 145 1.25 15.15 22.82
CA GLY A 145 0.39 15.51 21.69
C GLY A 145 -0.99 14.84 21.73
N ASP A 146 -1.82 15.16 20.74
CA ASP A 146 -3.13 14.52 20.54
C ASP A 146 -2.97 12.99 20.34
N PRO A 147 -3.68 12.14 21.09
CA PRO A 147 -3.67 10.70 20.86
C PRO A 147 -4.35 10.29 19.54
N GLY A 148 -5.04 11.21 18.88
CA GLY A 148 -5.78 10.97 17.65
C GLY A 148 -7.08 10.19 17.87
N PRO A 149 -7.84 9.98 16.80
CA PRO A 149 -9.12 9.27 16.88
C PRO A 149 -8.92 7.81 17.31
N LYS A 150 -9.96 7.24 17.93
CA LYS A 150 -10.03 5.81 18.15
C LYS A 150 -10.06 5.13 16.77
N ALA A 151 -9.20 4.13 16.59
CA ALA A 151 -9.20 3.36 15.35
C ALA A 151 -10.57 2.69 15.16
N GLU A 152 -11.17 2.86 14.01
CA GLU A 152 -12.31 2.05 13.62
C GLU A 152 -11.91 0.58 13.60
N SER A 153 -12.82 -0.28 14.02
CA SER A 153 -12.63 -1.73 13.97
C SER A 153 -13.47 -2.32 12.85
N ILE A 154 -12.85 -2.47 11.68
CA ILE A 154 -13.44 -3.17 10.54
C ILE A 154 -13.02 -4.64 10.63
N LYS A 155 -14.00 -5.52 10.89
CA LYS A 155 -13.74 -6.96 11.06
C LYS A 155 -14.65 -7.77 10.15
N PRO A 156 -14.15 -8.92 9.65
CA PRO A 156 -15.03 -9.90 9.05
C PRO A 156 -16.18 -10.27 9.99
N PRO A 157 -17.40 -10.52 9.48
CA PRO A 157 -18.50 -10.95 10.30
C PRO A 157 -18.25 -12.36 10.85
N GLU A 158 -18.52 -12.55 12.14
CA GLU A 158 -18.24 -13.80 12.86
C GLU A 158 -19.08 -14.95 12.32
N GLY A 159 -18.44 -16.09 12.00
CA GLY A 159 -19.13 -17.30 11.53
C GLY A 159 -19.67 -17.22 10.09
N VAL A 160 -19.46 -16.13 9.38
CA VAL A 160 -19.91 -15.96 7.99
C VAL A 160 -18.78 -16.33 7.03
N ARG A 161 -19.10 -17.17 6.05
CA ARG A 161 -18.14 -17.50 4.98
C ARG A 161 -17.87 -16.26 4.11
N PRO A 162 -16.63 -16.09 3.61
CA PRO A 162 -16.33 -15.02 2.66
C PRO A 162 -17.10 -15.23 1.35
N ASP A 163 -17.50 -14.12 0.71
CA ASP A 163 -18.14 -14.13 -0.60
C ASP A 163 -17.14 -14.46 -1.72
N PHE A 164 -15.86 -14.13 -1.50
CA PHE A 164 -14.77 -14.60 -2.36
C PHE A 164 -13.53 -14.94 -1.53
N SER A 165 -12.73 -15.85 -2.08
CA SER A 165 -11.42 -16.20 -1.54
C SER A 165 -10.45 -16.41 -2.71
N PHE A 166 -9.31 -15.72 -2.65
CA PHE A 166 -8.25 -15.84 -3.62
C PHE A 166 -6.97 -16.28 -2.90
N SER A 167 -6.25 -17.25 -3.47
CA SER A 167 -5.03 -17.79 -2.87
C SER A 167 -3.89 -17.78 -3.89
N CYS A 168 -2.72 -17.33 -3.48
CA CYS A 168 -1.50 -17.41 -4.27
C CYS A 168 -0.31 -17.79 -3.39
N ILE A 169 0.72 -18.34 -4.01
CA ILE A 169 2.03 -18.52 -3.36
C ILE A 169 2.86 -17.27 -3.68
N VAL A 170 3.41 -16.65 -2.63
CA VAL A 170 4.38 -15.57 -2.78
C VAL A 170 5.67 -16.18 -3.34
N ALA A 171 6.04 -15.79 -4.56
CA ALA A 171 7.23 -16.35 -5.19
C ALA A 171 8.50 -16.06 -4.38
N GLU A 172 9.48 -16.95 -4.41
CA GLU A 172 10.75 -16.78 -3.69
C GLU A 172 11.51 -15.51 -4.11
N ASN A 173 11.34 -15.07 -5.35
CA ASN A 173 11.92 -13.84 -5.89
C ASN A 173 10.95 -12.65 -5.89
N GLN A 174 9.78 -12.75 -5.24
CA GLN A 174 8.75 -11.71 -5.29
C GLN A 174 9.26 -10.37 -4.77
N ALA A 175 9.98 -10.37 -3.65
CA ALA A 175 10.55 -9.16 -3.09
C ALA A 175 11.61 -8.53 -4.02
N ALA A 176 12.43 -9.37 -4.68
CA ALA A 176 13.43 -8.90 -5.65
C ALA A 176 12.78 -8.26 -6.88
N LEU A 177 11.62 -8.76 -7.32
CA LEU A 177 10.87 -8.20 -8.43
C LEU A 177 10.15 -6.91 -8.00
N TYR A 178 9.40 -6.93 -6.88
CA TYR A 178 8.62 -5.79 -6.42
C TYR A 178 9.49 -4.55 -6.14
N ARG A 179 10.70 -4.72 -5.55
CA ARG A 179 11.58 -3.60 -5.25
C ARG A 179 11.96 -2.76 -6.47
N LEU A 180 11.91 -3.33 -7.66
CA LEU A 180 12.18 -2.61 -8.91
C LEU A 180 11.14 -1.53 -9.22
N SER A 181 9.97 -1.58 -8.58
CA SER A 181 8.97 -0.50 -8.60
C SER A 181 9.33 0.68 -7.71
N GLY A 182 10.45 0.62 -6.95
CA GLY A 182 11.00 1.81 -6.26
C GLY A 182 11.29 1.65 -4.77
N ASP A 183 10.74 0.66 -4.08
CA ASP A 183 11.06 0.41 -2.67
C ASP A 183 12.33 -0.46 -2.55
N LEU A 184 13.45 0.22 -2.39
CA LEU A 184 14.78 -0.40 -2.33
C LEU A 184 15.23 -0.74 -0.92
N ASN A 185 14.34 -0.70 0.08
CA ASN A 185 14.70 -0.99 1.47
C ASN A 185 15.36 -2.39 1.57
N PRO A 186 16.60 -2.48 2.09
CA PRO A 186 17.33 -3.74 2.17
C PRO A 186 16.68 -4.78 3.10
N LEU A 187 15.76 -4.38 3.97
CA LEU A 187 14.96 -5.27 4.83
C LEU A 187 14.30 -6.41 4.05
N HIS A 188 13.96 -6.18 2.80
CA HIS A 188 13.21 -7.09 1.96
C HIS A 188 14.08 -8.04 1.14
N LEU A 189 15.42 -7.89 1.19
CA LEU A 189 16.32 -8.69 0.38
C LEU A 189 17.61 -9.14 1.11
N ASP A 190 18.16 -8.30 1.98
CA ASP A 190 19.39 -8.56 2.71
C ASP A 190 19.10 -9.23 4.06
N PRO A 191 19.57 -10.49 4.28
CA PRO A 191 19.39 -11.19 5.56
C PRO A 191 19.97 -10.44 6.76
N ALA A 192 21.07 -9.69 6.57
CA ALA A 192 21.66 -8.93 7.66
C ALA A 192 20.78 -7.71 8.02
N ALA A 193 20.16 -7.06 7.03
CA ALA A 193 19.20 -5.99 7.27
C ALA A 193 17.92 -6.52 7.94
N ALA A 194 17.41 -7.66 7.49
CA ALA A 194 16.24 -8.32 8.09
C ALA A 194 16.48 -8.63 9.58
N LYS A 195 17.63 -9.20 9.89
CA LYS A 195 18.01 -9.51 11.27
C LYS A 195 18.12 -8.28 12.18
N ARG A 196 18.66 -7.15 11.66
CA ARG A 196 18.67 -5.88 12.39
C ARG A 196 17.25 -5.34 12.62
N GLY A 197 16.32 -5.60 11.67
CA GLY A 197 14.90 -5.26 11.78
C GLY A 197 14.08 -6.20 12.69
N GLY A 198 14.73 -7.22 13.33
CA GLY A 198 14.06 -8.16 14.22
C GLY A 198 13.38 -9.34 13.51
N PHE A 199 13.73 -9.60 12.24
CA PHE A 199 13.20 -10.72 11.46
C PHE A 199 14.26 -11.78 11.21
N ASP A 200 13.86 -13.04 11.19
CA ASP A 200 14.79 -14.16 10.98
C ASP A 200 15.32 -14.24 9.54
N ARG A 201 14.56 -13.74 8.58
CA ARG A 201 14.88 -13.67 7.16
C ARG A 201 14.19 -12.47 6.50
N PRO A 202 14.59 -12.07 5.27
CA PRO A 202 13.91 -11.00 4.54
C PRO A 202 12.40 -11.23 4.42
N ILE A 203 11.64 -10.17 4.68
CA ILE A 203 10.17 -10.17 4.58
C ILE A 203 9.73 -9.58 3.25
N LEU A 204 8.52 -9.93 2.78
CA LEU A 204 7.90 -9.27 1.66
C LEU A 204 7.55 -7.82 2.03
N HIS A 205 7.61 -6.91 1.07
CA HIS A 205 7.14 -5.53 1.24
C HIS A 205 5.65 -5.51 1.65
N GLY A 206 5.30 -4.71 2.64
CA GLY A 206 3.90 -4.53 3.02
C GLY A 206 3.03 -4.06 1.86
N LEU A 207 3.53 -3.11 1.07
CA LEU A 207 2.83 -2.61 -0.12
C LEU A 207 2.72 -3.65 -1.26
N CYS A 208 3.62 -4.64 -1.32
CA CYS A 208 3.45 -5.79 -2.21
C CYS A 208 2.27 -6.67 -1.76
N THR A 209 2.19 -6.98 -0.46
CA THR A 209 1.04 -7.72 0.12
C THR A 209 -0.27 -6.97 -0.12
N TYR A 210 -0.27 -5.65 0.04
CA TYR A 210 -1.40 -4.77 -0.26
C TYR A 210 -1.79 -4.82 -1.75
N GLY A 211 -0.81 -4.76 -2.65
CA GLY A 211 -1.01 -4.88 -4.10
C GLY A 211 -1.56 -6.25 -4.52
N ILE A 212 -1.09 -7.35 -3.90
CA ILE A 212 -1.64 -8.70 -4.11
C ILE A 212 -3.12 -8.75 -3.70
N ALA A 213 -3.47 -8.16 -2.55
CA ALA A 213 -4.86 -8.11 -2.11
C ALA A 213 -5.74 -7.25 -3.04
N ALA A 214 -5.24 -6.11 -3.52
CA ALA A 214 -5.95 -5.27 -4.50
C ALA A 214 -6.15 -6.01 -5.83
N ARG A 215 -5.12 -6.74 -6.31
CA ARG A 215 -5.24 -7.59 -7.52
C ARG A 215 -6.25 -8.72 -7.33
N SER A 216 -6.31 -9.30 -6.13
CA SER A 216 -7.30 -10.34 -5.81
C SER A 216 -8.73 -9.82 -5.90
N LEU A 217 -8.97 -8.56 -5.48
CA LEU A 217 -10.26 -7.87 -5.65
C LEU A 217 -10.58 -7.68 -7.13
N VAL A 218 -9.62 -7.19 -7.91
CA VAL A 218 -9.82 -6.94 -9.34
C VAL A 218 -10.15 -8.22 -10.09
N ASN A 219 -9.42 -9.31 -9.85
CA ASN A 219 -9.61 -10.57 -10.56
C ASN A 219 -10.82 -11.39 -10.05
N GLY A 220 -11.22 -11.18 -8.82
CA GLY A 220 -12.37 -11.83 -8.21
C GLY A 220 -13.65 -11.03 -8.45
N PRO A 221 -14.16 -10.35 -7.41
CA PRO A 221 -15.49 -9.74 -7.45
C PRO A 221 -15.64 -8.56 -8.43
N LEU A 222 -14.54 -8.01 -8.95
CA LEU A 222 -14.57 -6.93 -9.95
C LEU A 222 -14.43 -7.42 -11.40
N GLU A 223 -14.27 -8.73 -11.60
CA GLU A 223 -14.28 -9.38 -12.92
C GLU A 223 -13.25 -8.74 -13.91
N GLY A 224 -12.10 -8.34 -13.39
CA GLY A 224 -11.03 -7.70 -14.16
C GLY A 224 -11.25 -6.21 -14.47
N ASP A 225 -12.31 -5.59 -13.95
CA ASP A 225 -12.54 -4.15 -14.11
C ASP A 225 -11.84 -3.35 -13.00
N VAL A 226 -10.64 -2.86 -13.31
CA VAL A 226 -9.81 -2.05 -12.42
C VAL A 226 -10.50 -0.75 -11.99
N ASN A 227 -11.42 -0.21 -12.81
CA ASN A 227 -12.04 1.09 -12.57
C ASN A 227 -13.13 1.04 -11.49
N ARG A 228 -13.59 -0.16 -11.15
CA ARG A 228 -14.58 -0.35 -10.09
C ARG A 228 -14.00 -0.21 -8.69
N LEU A 229 -12.70 -0.39 -8.48
CA LEU A 229 -12.07 -0.17 -7.18
C LEU A 229 -11.85 1.33 -6.96
N LYS A 230 -12.68 1.95 -6.11
CA LYS A 230 -12.63 3.39 -5.82
C LYS A 230 -11.78 3.73 -4.61
N GLU A 231 -11.81 2.89 -3.59
CA GLU A 231 -10.97 3.05 -2.40
C GLU A 231 -10.55 1.67 -1.89
N PHE A 232 -9.32 1.58 -1.42
CA PHE A 232 -8.86 0.42 -0.67
C PHE A 232 -8.05 0.88 0.53
N LYS A 233 -8.49 0.48 1.72
CA LYS A 233 -7.82 0.70 3.01
C LYS A 233 -7.39 -0.62 3.58
N ALA A 234 -6.19 -0.69 4.16
CA ALA A 234 -5.74 -1.84 4.93
C ALA A 234 -4.71 -1.47 5.99
N ARG A 235 -4.72 -2.21 7.10
CA ARG A 235 -3.70 -2.18 8.15
C ARG A 235 -2.77 -3.36 7.98
N PHE A 236 -1.47 -3.10 8.05
CA PHE A 236 -0.42 -4.12 8.09
C PHE A 236 -0.32 -4.69 9.51
N SER A 237 -0.58 -5.99 9.66
CA SER A 237 -0.71 -6.63 10.98
C SER A 237 0.41 -7.63 11.28
N SER A 238 0.96 -8.27 10.26
CA SER A 238 2.07 -9.23 10.38
C SER A 238 2.89 -9.28 9.10
N ALA A 239 4.12 -9.75 9.21
CA ALA A 239 5.00 -9.95 8.06
C ALA A 239 4.52 -11.12 7.19
N VAL A 240 4.81 -11.02 5.89
CA VAL A 240 4.69 -12.08 4.90
C VAL A 240 6.10 -12.45 4.43
N TYR A 241 6.33 -13.68 4.17
CA TYR A 241 7.62 -14.18 3.68
C TYR A 241 7.51 -14.74 2.25
N PRO A 242 8.56 -14.62 1.43
CA PRO A 242 8.68 -15.44 0.22
C PRO A 242 8.45 -16.91 0.52
N GLY A 243 7.66 -17.60 -0.31
CA GLY A 243 7.21 -18.97 -0.10
C GLY A 243 5.89 -19.12 0.67
N ASP A 244 5.42 -18.10 1.37
CA ASP A 244 4.14 -18.15 2.08
C ASP A 244 2.96 -18.29 1.09
N ARG A 245 1.94 -19.05 1.51
CA ARG A 245 0.62 -19.00 0.89
C ARG A 245 -0.15 -17.81 1.44
N LEU A 246 -0.46 -16.85 0.58
CA LEU A 246 -1.28 -15.70 0.92
C LEU A 246 -2.73 -15.95 0.45
N ILE A 247 -3.68 -15.79 1.37
CA ILE A 247 -5.10 -15.96 1.12
C ILE A 247 -5.77 -14.61 1.38
N THR A 248 -6.43 -14.06 0.37
CA THR A 248 -7.25 -12.84 0.47
C THR A 248 -8.71 -13.23 0.43
N GLU A 249 -9.44 -12.87 1.47
CA GLU A 249 -10.88 -13.15 1.62
C GLU A 249 -11.64 -11.83 1.69
N GLY A 250 -12.89 -11.83 1.18
CA GLY A 250 -13.75 -10.65 1.20
C GLY A 250 -15.20 -10.97 1.52
N TRP A 251 -15.80 -10.12 2.34
CA TRP A 251 -17.20 -10.17 2.74
C TRP A 251 -17.92 -8.92 2.21
N LYS A 252 -18.98 -9.16 1.44
CA LYS A 252 -19.73 -8.08 0.78
C LYS A 252 -20.42 -7.18 1.80
N THR A 253 -20.44 -5.88 1.50
CA THR A 253 -21.13 -4.84 2.26
C THR A 253 -21.90 -3.94 1.29
N ASP A 254 -22.65 -2.97 1.82
CA ASP A 254 -23.40 -2.02 0.99
C ASP A 254 -22.47 -1.12 0.14
N VAL A 255 -21.21 -0.92 0.55
CA VAL A 255 -20.25 -0.05 -0.15
C VAL A 255 -19.16 -0.81 -0.90
N GLY A 256 -19.07 -2.13 -0.73
CA GLY A 256 -18.02 -2.94 -1.34
C GLY A 256 -17.71 -4.20 -0.55
N TYR A 257 -16.48 -4.35 -0.04
CA TYR A 257 -16.06 -5.55 0.69
C TYR A 257 -15.20 -5.22 1.90
N ILE A 258 -15.50 -5.85 3.04
CA ILE A 258 -14.51 -6.03 4.12
C ILE A 258 -13.50 -7.05 3.64
N ILE A 259 -12.21 -6.75 3.80
CA ILE A 259 -11.11 -7.60 3.33
C ILE A 259 -10.28 -8.09 4.50
N GLN A 260 -9.83 -9.33 4.40
CA GLN A 260 -8.77 -9.86 5.25
C GLN A 260 -7.77 -10.62 4.39
N ALA A 261 -6.48 -10.36 4.58
CA ALA A 261 -5.45 -11.22 4.01
C ALA A 261 -4.72 -11.95 5.14
N LYS A 262 -4.44 -13.24 4.91
CA LYS A 262 -3.81 -14.11 5.90
C LYS A 262 -2.83 -15.07 5.24
N THR A 263 -1.83 -15.48 6.00
CA THR A 263 -1.04 -16.68 5.74
C THR A 263 -1.63 -17.85 6.52
N GLU A 264 -0.98 -19.01 6.50
CA GLU A 264 -1.42 -20.16 7.31
C GLU A 264 -1.40 -19.84 8.82
N ASN A 265 -0.50 -18.96 9.26
CA ASN A 265 -0.26 -18.70 10.66
C ASN A 265 -0.80 -17.37 11.18
N ASN A 266 -0.94 -16.36 10.31
CA ASN A 266 -1.21 -14.99 10.76
C ASN A 266 -2.14 -14.24 9.82
N VAL A 267 -2.96 -13.35 10.40
CA VAL A 267 -3.61 -12.27 9.65
C VAL A 267 -2.53 -11.21 9.34
N VAL A 268 -2.35 -10.90 8.06
CA VAL A 268 -1.31 -9.98 7.57
C VAL A 268 -1.87 -8.64 7.14
N LEU A 269 -3.09 -8.61 6.59
CA LEU A 269 -3.87 -7.38 6.39
C LEU A 269 -5.18 -7.50 7.16
N SER A 270 -5.45 -6.50 7.99
CA SER A 270 -6.65 -6.39 8.81
C SER A 270 -7.25 -4.99 8.70
N ASN A 271 -8.39 -4.78 9.33
CA ASN A 271 -9.08 -3.48 9.34
C ASN A 271 -9.21 -2.90 7.93
N ALA A 272 -9.48 -3.79 6.96
CA ALA A 272 -9.42 -3.47 5.55
C ALA A 272 -10.81 -3.39 4.94
N LEU A 273 -11.00 -2.36 4.10
CA LEU A 273 -12.23 -2.08 3.38
C LEU A 273 -11.90 -1.68 1.95
N ALA A 274 -12.60 -2.30 1.01
CA ALA A 274 -12.61 -1.89 -0.38
C ALA A 274 -13.98 -1.25 -0.71
N VAL A 275 -13.98 -0.03 -1.24
CA VAL A 275 -15.16 0.64 -1.77
C VAL A 275 -15.17 0.45 -3.29
N ILE A 276 -16.31 0.02 -3.81
CA ILE A 276 -16.49 -0.27 -5.24
C ILE A 276 -17.64 0.56 -5.84
N ALA A 277 -17.56 0.81 -7.16
CA ALA A 277 -18.64 1.43 -7.95
C ALA A 277 -19.48 0.35 -8.62
#